data_4115eb83afa44613f150505c22f5d0ff
#
_entry.id   4115eb83afa44613f150505c22f5d0ff
#
_cell.length_a   1.000
_cell.length_b   1.000
_cell.length_c   1.000
_cell.angle_alpha   90.00
_cell.angle_beta   90.00
_cell.angle_gamma   90.00
#
_symmetry.space_group_name_H-M   'P 1'
#
loop_
_entity.id
_entity.type
_entity.pdbx_description
1 polymer ?
#
loop_
_entity_poly.entity_id
_entity_poly.type
_entity_poly.pdbx_seq_one_letter_code
_entity_poly.pdbx_strand_id
1 'polypeptide(L)'
;MSVWKYLMAASLGNMIAGPLGALAFTAGAFFIGGKKNFNKAGNNFNQQQGVYAIGLIVLAAKLAKSDGQVTSDEIAKFKKIFRIPQSDLKQVAAIWKQAAETSDGFEVYAEQLYQTFRRSPQMLEQIILGLFEIGYADHELSPPELRYIKKVSNIFKLDQQTFNRLRSSRPEFVKEDPYKVLGVKKSDNITDIKKAYRSLARKNHPDVIRAKGITDDSIIRKAKEKFQLINDAYEQILKIKGIK
;
A
#
# COMPACT_ATOMS: atom_id res chain seq x y z
N MET A 1 14.91 7.07 -8.54
CA MET A 1 15.23 8.31 -7.77
C MET A 1 14.21 8.46 -6.66
N SER A 2 14.65 8.73 -5.44
CA SER A 2 13.75 8.73 -4.27
C SER A 2 12.88 9.98 -4.27
N VAL A 3 11.57 9.83 -4.31
CA VAL A 3 10.56 10.90 -4.20
C VAL A 3 10.77 11.73 -2.91
N TRP A 4 11.37 11.13 -1.90
CA TRP A 4 11.63 11.71 -0.58
C TRP A 4 12.63 12.85 -0.57
N LYS A 5 13.57 12.92 -1.52
CA LYS A 5 14.49 14.07 -1.66
C LYS A 5 13.74 15.39 -1.88
N TYR A 6 12.51 15.30 -2.38
CA TYR A 6 11.70 16.46 -2.72
C TYR A 6 10.75 16.89 -1.60
N LEU A 7 10.49 15.98 -0.62
CA LEU A 7 9.82 16.36 0.63
C LEU A 7 10.65 17.42 1.36
N MET A 8 11.99 17.23 1.41
CA MET A 8 12.92 18.19 1.99
C MET A 8 13.06 19.46 1.14
N ALA A 9 13.01 19.36 -0.19
CA ALA A 9 13.09 20.53 -1.07
C ALA A 9 11.80 21.38 -1.00
N ALA A 10 10.63 20.78 -0.83
CA ALA A 10 9.37 21.49 -0.63
C ALA A 10 9.34 22.24 0.71
N SER A 11 10.06 21.77 1.73
CA SER A 11 10.20 22.47 3.02
C SER A 11 11.08 23.72 2.93
N LEU A 12 11.85 23.88 1.85
CA LEU A 12 12.94 24.86 1.74
C LEU A 12 12.56 26.14 0.99
N GLY A 13 11.30 26.39 0.67
CA GLY A 13 11.00 27.70 0.08
C GLY A 13 9.70 27.95 -0.64
N ASN A 14 8.88 26.95 -0.90
CA ASN A 14 7.57 27.15 -1.49
C ASN A 14 6.49 26.47 -0.65
N MET A 15 5.64 27.27 -0.02
CA MET A 15 4.44 26.78 0.64
C MET A 15 3.60 26.02 -0.38
N ILE A 16 3.39 24.72 -0.13
CA ILE A 16 2.36 23.97 -0.83
C ILE A 16 1.03 24.61 -0.46
N ALA A 17 0.35 25.21 -1.44
CA ALA A 17 -0.95 25.79 -1.22
C ALA A 17 -2.02 24.71 -1.02
N GLY A 18 -3.11 25.03 -0.33
CA GLY A 18 -4.26 24.17 -0.15
C GLY A 18 -4.18 23.23 1.06
N PRO A 19 -5.14 22.28 1.17
CA PRO A 19 -5.30 21.41 2.34
C PRO A 19 -4.06 20.61 2.72
N LEU A 20 -3.32 20.08 1.74
CA LEU A 20 -2.08 19.33 1.99
C LEU A 20 -0.98 20.21 2.60
N GLY A 21 -0.87 21.45 2.14
CA GLY A 21 0.07 22.41 2.71
C GLY A 21 -0.30 22.83 4.13
N ALA A 22 -1.59 23.06 4.39
CA ALA A 22 -2.09 23.38 5.71
C ALA A 22 -1.81 22.26 6.71
N LEU A 23 -2.08 21.00 6.34
CA LEU A 23 -1.80 19.83 7.18
C LEU A 23 -0.29 19.68 7.47
N ALA A 24 0.54 19.79 6.46
CA ALA A 24 1.99 19.71 6.64
C ALA A 24 2.55 20.84 7.53
N PHE A 25 1.98 22.04 7.43
CA PHE A 25 2.31 23.17 8.27
C PHE A 25 1.94 22.91 9.75
N THR A 26 0.72 22.45 10.01
CA THR A 26 0.25 22.14 11.37
C THR A 26 1.01 20.95 11.98
N ALA A 27 1.45 20.00 11.16
CA ALA A 27 2.32 18.91 11.59
C ALA A 27 3.77 19.35 11.92
N GLY A 28 4.11 20.63 11.75
CA GLY A 28 5.47 21.14 11.94
C GLY A 28 6.48 20.63 10.92
N ALA A 29 6.02 20.06 9.82
CA ALA A 29 6.89 19.47 8.80
C ALA A 29 7.69 20.51 7.98
N PHE A 30 7.33 21.78 8.10
CA PHE A 30 7.98 22.88 7.41
C PHE A 30 9.05 23.62 8.23
N PHE A 31 9.44 23.12 9.39
CA PHE A 31 10.44 23.80 10.21
C PHE A 31 11.87 23.49 9.75
N ILE A 32 12.57 24.58 9.44
CA ILE A 32 14.03 24.75 9.36
C ILE A 32 14.66 24.45 8.00
N GLY A 33 14.82 25.48 7.21
CA GLY A 33 15.74 25.51 6.09
C GLY A 33 15.99 26.94 5.62
N GLY A 34 17.22 27.40 5.84
CA GLY A 34 17.67 28.75 5.57
C GLY A 34 17.47 29.20 4.12
N LYS A 35 17.40 30.53 3.98
CA LYS A 35 17.30 31.27 2.71
C LYS A 35 18.30 30.76 1.67
N LYS A 36 17.81 30.11 0.60
CA LYS A 36 18.55 29.97 -0.66
C LYS A 36 17.64 30.41 -1.82
N ASN A 37 18.15 31.29 -2.67
CA ASN A 37 17.47 31.79 -3.87
C ASN A 37 17.19 30.66 -4.85
N PHE A 38 15.93 30.45 -5.21
CA PHE A 38 15.49 29.44 -6.15
C PHE A 38 15.02 30.06 -7.47
N ASN A 39 15.50 29.51 -8.59
CA ASN A 39 15.05 29.87 -9.93
C ASN A 39 13.62 29.34 -10.19
N LYS A 40 12.75 30.20 -10.76
CA LYS A 40 11.32 29.95 -10.97
C LYS A 40 10.95 28.67 -11.73
N ALA A 41 11.77 28.17 -12.63
CA ALA A 41 11.46 26.98 -13.45
C ALA A 41 11.67 25.63 -12.69
N GLY A 42 12.58 25.59 -11.71
CA GLY A 42 12.77 24.40 -10.84
C GLY A 42 11.72 24.29 -9.73
N ASN A 43 11.00 25.35 -9.43
CA ASN A 43 10.05 25.46 -8.33
C ASN A 43 8.80 24.59 -8.55
N ASN A 44 8.22 24.57 -9.76
CA ASN A 44 6.97 23.85 -10.02
C ASN A 44 7.15 22.33 -9.94
N PHE A 45 8.28 21.81 -10.41
CA PHE A 45 8.56 20.37 -10.36
C PHE A 45 8.78 19.89 -8.92
N ASN A 46 9.56 20.64 -8.13
CA ASN A 46 9.79 20.34 -6.73
C ASN A 46 8.49 20.43 -5.90
N GLN A 47 7.62 21.40 -6.23
CA GLN A 47 6.34 21.57 -5.58
C GLN A 47 5.39 20.39 -5.86
N GLN A 48 5.29 19.94 -7.11
CA GLN A 48 4.46 18.78 -7.48
C GLN A 48 4.93 17.50 -6.77
N GLN A 49 6.23 17.30 -6.66
CA GLN A 49 6.78 16.13 -5.95
C GLN A 49 6.50 16.19 -4.45
N GLY A 50 6.56 17.38 -3.85
CA GLY A 50 6.15 17.59 -2.46
C GLY A 50 4.67 17.30 -2.24
N VAL A 51 3.80 17.79 -3.13
CA VAL A 51 2.34 17.51 -3.10
C VAL A 51 2.10 16.00 -3.22
N TYR A 52 2.80 15.31 -4.12
CA TYR A 52 2.68 13.86 -4.28
C TYR A 52 3.06 13.11 -2.98
N ALA A 53 4.24 13.42 -2.42
CA ALA A 53 4.75 12.74 -1.24
C ALA A 53 3.83 12.97 -0.02
N ILE A 54 3.46 14.22 0.27
CA ILE A 54 2.57 14.56 1.38
C ILE A 54 1.19 13.93 1.16
N GLY A 55 0.65 14.04 -0.06
CA GLY A 55 -0.65 13.46 -0.39
C GLY A 55 -0.70 11.95 -0.19
N LEU A 56 0.36 11.24 -0.61
CA LEU A 56 0.47 9.80 -0.39
C LEU A 56 0.53 9.46 1.11
N ILE A 57 1.31 10.20 1.92
CA ILE A 57 1.37 10.00 3.38
C ILE A 57 0.00 10.21 4.01
N VAL A 58 -0.68 11.30 3.63
CA VAL A 58 -1.99 11.66 4.21
C VAL A 58 -3.04 10.62 3.87
N LEU A 59 -3.15 10.24 2.59
CA LEU A 59 -4.13 9.23 2.17
C LEU A 59 -3.83 7.86 2.78
N ALA A 60 -2.56 7.49 2.91
CA ALA A 60 -2.13 6.26 3.55
C ALA A 60 -2.47 6.22 5.06
N ALA A 61 -2.21 7.31 5.77
CA ALA A 61 -2.51 7.42 7.19
C ALA A 61 -4.02 7.36 7.48
N LYS A 62 -4.83 7.99 6.61
CA LYS A 62 -6.29 7.95 6.72
C LYS A 62 -6.88 6.60 6.32
N LEU A 63 -6.26 5.90 5.36
CA LEU A 63 -6.59 4.52 5.02
C LEU A 63 -6.37 3.61 6.22
N ALA A 64 -5.18 3.64 6.81
CA ALA A 64 -4.84 2.87 8.01
C ALA A 64 -5.79 3.18 9.20
N LYS A 65 -6.30 4.41 9.30
CA LYS A 65 -7.29 4.78 10.33
C LYS A 65 -8.70 4.30 10.02
N SER A 66 -9.00 3.88 8.78
CA SER A 66 -10.36 3.55 8.35
C SER A 66 -10.94 2.27 9.00
N ASP A 67 -10.11 1.40 9.52
CA ASP A 67 -10.48 0.19 10.26
C ASP A 67 -10.44 0.35 11.80
N GLY A 68 -9.97 1.52 12.30
CA GLY A 68 -10.08 1.91 13.71
C GLY A 68 -8.77 2.36 14.37
N GLN A 69 -7.78 1.51 14.54
CA GLN A 69 -6.54 1.85 15.25
C GLN A 69 -5.33 1.77 14.35
N VAL A 70 -4.57 2.86 14.28
CA VAL A 70 -3.27 2.87 13.60
C VAL A 70 -2.23 2.19 14.49
N THR A 71 -1.65 1.12 14.01
CA THR A 71 -0.63 0.34 14.71
C THR A 71 0.78 0.81 14.36
N SER A 72 1.75 0.54 15.26
CA SER A 72 3.19 0.75 14.98
C SER A 72 3.66 -0.03 13.76
N ASP A 73 3.05 -1.19 13.52
CA ASP A 73 3.39 -2.10 12.42
C ASP A 73 3.00 -1.53 11.06
N GLU A 74 1.83 -0.88 10.96
CA GLU A 74 1.41 -0.18 9.73
C GLU A 74 2.37 0.97 9.37
N ILE A 75 2.80 1.75 10.37
CA ILE A 75 3.81 2.78 10.16
C ILE A 75 5.14 2.16 9.72
N ALA A 76 5.55 1.06 10.33
CA ALA A 76 6.78 0.36 9.95
C ALA A 76 6.69 -0.21 8.54
N LYS A 77 5.54 -0.79 8.17
CA LYS A 77 5.25 -1.28 6.81
C LYS A 77 5.26 -0.15 5.78
N PHE A 78 4.57 0.97 6.07
CA PHE A 78 4.61 2.16 5.22
C PHE A 78 6.06 2.60 4.95
N LYS A 79 6.89 2.71 5.99
CA LYS A 79 8.31 3.07 5.86
C LYS A 79 9.08 2.11 4.97
N LYS A 80 8.83 0.80 5.10
CA LYS A 80 9.48 -0.26 4.33
C LYS A 80 9.06 -0.25 2.86
N ILE A 81 7.74 -0.18 2.60
CA ILE A 81 7.17 -0.15 1.24
C ILE A 81 7.72 1.04 0.45
N PHE A 82 7.68 2.22 1.05
CA PHE A 82 8.08 3.46 0.38
C PHE A 82 9.56 3.81 0.54
N ARG A 83 10.37 2.96 1.20
CA ARG A 83 11.81 3.14 1.39
C ARG A 83 12.18 4.56 1.83
N ILE A 84 11.53 5.03 2.90
CA ILE A 84 11.70 6.39 3.40
C ILE A 84 13.12 6.55 3.97
N PRO A 85 13.89 7.56 3.53
CA PRO A 85 15.20 7.82 4.10
C PRO A 85 15.13 8.14 5.60
N GLN A 86 16.16 7.76 6.34
CA GLN A 86 16.25 8.01 7.78
C GLN A 86 16.13 9.51 8.14
N SER A 87 16.67 10.38 7.27
CA SER A 87 16.58 11.83 7.41
C SER A 87 15.16 12.37 7.43
N ASP A 88 14.22 11.70 6.74
CA ASP A 88 12.88 12.19 6.48
C ASP A 88 11.85 11.58 7.42
N LEU A 89 12.25 10.57 8.23
CA LEU A 89 11.35 9.82 9.11
C LEU A 89 10.61 10.70 10.10
N LYS A 90 11.25 11.72 10.67
CA LYS A 90 10.61 12.62 11.64
C LYS A 90 9.47 13.41 11.00
N GLN A 91 9.69 13.94 9.81
CA GLN A 91 8.69 14.71 9.07
C GLN A 91 7.53 13.84 8.60
N VAL A 92 7.84 12.67 8.04
CA VAL A 92 6.84 11.69 7.64
C VAL A 92 5.99 11.26 8.83
N ALA A 93 6.60 10.97 9.98
CA ALA A 93 5.88 10.59 11.20
C ALA A 93 4.98 11.72 11.73
N ALA A 94 5.42 12.97 11.65
CA ALA A 94 4.62 14.12 12.05
C ALA A 94 3.37 14.30 11.17
N ILE A 95 3.54 14.22 9.83
CA ILE A 95 2.42 14.28 8.87
C ILE A 95 1.47 13.10 9.07
N TRP A 96 2.03 11.88 9.23
CA TRP A 96 1.24 10.68 9.48
C TRP A 96 0.37 10.82 10.73
N LYS A 97 0.99 11.20 11.85
CA LYS A 97 0.27 11.38 13.13
C LYS A 97 -0.89 12.37 12.98
N GLN A 98 -0.65 13.52 12.37
CA GLN A 98 -1.67 14.54 12.14
C GLN A 98 -2.79 14.03 11.22
N ALA A 99 -2.44 13.31 10.16
CA ALA A 99 -3.42 12.78 9.21
C ALA A 99 -4.25 11.62 9.81
N ALA A 100 -3.66 10.82 10.70
CA ALA A 100 -4.30 9.67 11.33
C ALA A 100 -5.20 10.02 12.53
N GLU A 101 -5.36 11.30 12.89
CA GLU A 101 -6.30 11.73 13.96
C GLU A 101 -7.73 11.33 13.59
N THR A 102 -8.10 11.38 12.32
CA THR A 102 -9.40 10.95 11.81
C THR A 102 -9.28 10.31 10.42
N SER A 103 -10.12 9.34 10.12
CA SER A 103 -10.27 8.79 8.76
C SER A 103 -11.02 9.73 7.82
N ASP A 104 -11.80 10.67 8.37
CA ASP A 104 -12.68 11.57 7.62
C ASP A 104 -11.89 12.71 6.94
N GLY A 105 -12.56 13.35 5.98
CA GLY A 105 -12.02 14.53 5.29
C GLY A 105 -10.85 14.22 4.35
N PHE A 106 -10.68 12.98 3.91
CA PHE A 106 -9.66 12.62 2.92
C PHE A 106 -9.97 13.17 1.53
N GLU A 107 -11.23 13.46 1.26
CA GLU A 107 -11.73 13.90 -0.04
C GLU A 107 -11.04 15.20 -0.50
N VAL A 108 -10.85 16.15 0.41
CA VAL A 108 -10.20 17.44 0.08
C VAL A 108 -8.72 17.25 -0.33
N TYR A 109 -8.03 16.29 0.25
CA TYR A 109 -6.66 15.94 -0.10
C TYR A 109 -6.58 15.18 -1.42
N ALA A 110 -7.51 14.25 -1.63
CA ALA A 110 -7.62 13.52 -2.89
C ALA A 110 -7.97 14.47 -4.04
N GLU A 111 -8.88 15.41 -3.84
CA GLU A 111 -9.23 16.43 -4.86
C GLU A 111 -8.02 17.31 -5.19
N GLN A 112 -7.24 17.76 -4.20
CA GLN A 112 -6.02 18.53 -4.45
C GLN A 112 -4.99 17.72 -5.26
N LEU A 113 -4.84 16.43 -4.98
CA LEU A 113 -3.98 15.54 -5.77
C LEU A 113 -4.50 15.41 -7.20
N TYR A 114 -5.82 15.21 -7.37
CA TYR A 114 -6.43 15.16 -8.69
C TYR A 114 -6.17 16.45 -9.48
N GLN A 115 -6.44 17.61 -8.92
CA GLN A 115 -6.21 18.89 -9.61
C GLN A 115 -4.74 19.09 -9.99
N THR A 116 -3.82 18.65 -9.14
CA THR A 116 -2.38 18.75 -9.40
C THR A 116 -1.93 17.80 -10.52
N PHE A 117 -2.47 16.56 -10.54
CA PHE A 117 -1.96 15.49 -11.41
C PHE A 117 -2.94 15.05 -12.53
N ARG A 118 -4.08 15.76 -12.75
CA ARG A 118 -5.07 15.39 -13.77
C ARG A 118 -4.52 15.29 -15.20
N ARG A 119 -3.37 15.96 -15.48
CA ARG A 119 -2.65 15.84 -16.76
C ARG A 119 -1.61 14.72 -16.78
N SER A 120 -1.45 14.00 -15.68
CA SER A 120 -0.50 12.91 -15.52
C SER A 120 -1.18 11.73 -14.82
N PRO A 121 -2.14 11.04 -15.48
CA PRO A 121 -2.96 10.01 -14.86
C PRO A 121 -2.13 8.88 -14.25
N GLN A 122 -0.94 8.60 -14.79
CA GLN A 122 -0.01 7.61 -14.24
C GLN A 122 0.40 7.92 -12.79
N MET A 123 0.51 9.21 -12.43
CA MET A 123 0.83 9.60 -11.05
C MET A 123 -0.34 9.28 -10.09
N LEU A 124 -1.58 9.48 -10.54
CA LEU A 124 -2.78 9.13 -9.78
C LEU A 124 -2.91 7.60 -9.62
N GLU A 125 -2.63 6.84 -10.69
CA GLU A 125 -2.59 5.38 -10.65
C GLU A 125 -1.55 4.87 -9.64
N GLN A 126 -0.36 5.48 -9.60
CA GLN A 126 0.69 5.11 -8.64
C GLN A 126 0.26 5.36 -7.19
N ILE A 127 -0.52 6.41 -6.91
CA ILE A 127 -1.10 6.64 -5.59
C ILE A 127 -2.06 5.50 -5.23
N ILE A 128 -2.97 5.13 -6.13
CA ILE A 128 -3.91 4.00 -5.90
C ILE A 128 -3.17 2.70 -5.66
N LEU A 129 -2.12 2.41 -6.44
CA LEU A 129 -1.25 1.23 -6.21
C LEU A 129 -0.62 1.26 -4.83
N GLY A 130 -0.09 2.42 -4.41
CA GLY A 130 0.49 2.59 -3.09
C GLY A 130 -0.53 2.37 -1.96
N LEU A 131 -1.78 2.82 -2.13
CA LEU A 131 -2.85 2.56 -1.17
C LEU A 131 -3.22 1.07 -1.10
N PHE A 132 -3.25 0.36 -2.24
CA PHE A 132 -3.41 -1.09 -2.24
C PHE A 132 -2.26 -1.79 -1.52
N GLU A 133 -1.00 -1.38 -1.75
CA GLU A 133 0.16 -1.96 -1.06
C GLU A 133 0.06 -1.82 0.47
N ILE A 134 -0.46 -0.70 0.96
CA ILE A 134 -0.66 -0.47 2.38
C ILE A 134 -1.82 -1.32 2.91
N GLY A 135 -2.98 -1.28 2.25
CA GLY A 135 -4.15 -2.03 2.70
C GLY A 135 -3.95 -3.56 2.66
N TYR A 136 -3.09 -4.06 1.76
CA TYR A 136 -2.71 -5.48 1.75
C TYR A 136 -1.51 -5.80 2.66
N ALA A 137 -0.99 -4.85 3.42
CA ALA A 137 0.17 -5.08 4.27
C ALA A 137 -0.06 -6.17 5.34
N ASP A 138 -1.29 -6.37 5.76
CA ASP A 138 -1.73 -7.37 6.76
C ASP A 138 -2.41 -8.60 6.14
N HIS A 139 -2.16 -8.86 4.87
CA HIS A 139 -2.67 -9.99 4.08
C HIS A 139 -4.15 -9.91 3.67
N GLU A 140 -4.96 -9.01 4.23
CA GLU A 140 -6.38 -8.86 3.85
C GLU A 140 -6.79 -7.39 3.79
N LEU A 141 -7.18 -6.96 2.60
CA LEU A 141 -7.84 -5.67 2.45
C LEU A 141 -9.24 -5.75 3.05
N SER A 142 -9.49 -5.03 4.11
CA SER A 142 -10.80 -4.99 4.76
C SER A 142 -11.85 -4.31 3.87
N PRO A 143 -13.15 -4.61 4.07
CA PRO A 143 -14.20 -3.92 3.33
C PRO A 143 -14.20 -2.37 3.50
N PRO A 144 -13.91 -1.80 4.68
CA PRO A 144 -13.74 -0.35 4.83
C PRO A 144 -12.61 0.22 3.97
N GLU A 145 -11.42 -0.41 3.99
CA GLU A 145 -10.27 0.01 3.19
C GLU A 145 -10.55 -0.07 1.69
N LEU A 146 -11.16 -1.16 1.22
CA LEU A 146 -11.55 -1.26 -0.18
C LEU A 146 -12.51 -0.15 -0.60
N ARG A 147 -13.49 0.18 0.25
CA ARG A 147 -14.41 1.29 -0.01
C ARG A 147 -13.67 2.64 -0.03
N TYR A 148 -12.72 2.82 0.87
CA TYR A 148 -11.87 4.02 0.91
C TYR A 148 -11.08 4.19 -0.40
N ILE A 149 -10.32 3.16 -0.81
CA ILE A 149 -9.52 3.20 -2.04
C ILE A 149 -10.42 3.43 -3.26
N LYS A 150 -11.61 2.81 -3.28
CA LYS A 150 -12.59 3.04 -4.36
C LYS A 150 -13.09 4.48 -4.41
N LYS A 151 -13.36 5.11 -3.26
CA LYS A 151 -13.74 6.53 -3.20
C LYS A 151 -12.62 7.44 -3.71
N VAL A 152 -11.37 7.21 -3.30
CA VAL A 152 -10.21 7.96 -3.80
C VAL A 152 -10.06 7.79 -5.32
N SER A 153 -10.19 6.56 -5.83
CA SER A 153 -10.17 6.27 -7.27
C SER A 153 -11.25 7.04 -8.04
N ASN A 154 -12.46 7.14 -7.48
CA ASN A 154 -13.56 7.91 -8.09
C ASN A 154 -13.26 9.41 -8.13
N ILE A 155 -12.66 9.98 -7.07
CA ILE A 155 -12.20 11.38 -7.05
C ILE A 155 -11.14 11.61 -8.13
N PHE A 156 -10.23 10.65 -8.32
CA PHE A 156 -9.21 10.67 -9.37
C PHE A 156 -9.79 10.46 -10.79
N LYS A 157 -11.10 10.24 -10.90
CA LYS A 157 -11.82 9.96 -12.16
C LYS A 157 -11.26 8.75 -12.93
N LEU A 158 -10.72 7.79 -12.22
CA LEU A 158 -10.30 6.51 -12.81
C LEU A 158 -11.53 5.63 -13.04
N ASP A 159 -11.63 5.06 -14.24
CA ASP A 159 -12.72 4.17 -14.58
C ASP A 159 -12.64 2.81 -13.85
N GLN A 160 -13.72 2.05 -13.90
CA GLN A 160 -13.80 0.76 -13.22
C GLN A 160 -12.79 -0.26 -13.78
N GLN A 161 -12.48 -0.20 -15.05
CA GLN A 161 -11.52 -1.10 -15.70
C GLN A 161 -10.11 -0.82 -15.18
N THR A 162 -9.71 0.45 -15.14
CA THR A 162 -8.42 0.89 -14.57
C THR A 162 -8.32 0.49 -13.09
N PHE A 163 -9.38 0.75 -12.30
CA PHE A 163 -9.39 0.33 -10.89
C PHE A 163 -9.18 -1.18 -10.72
N ASN A 164 -9.89 -2.00 -11.50
CA ASN A 164 -9.76 -3.45 -11.44
C ASN A 164 -8.36 -3.91 -11.91
N ARG A 165 -7.81 -3.27 -12.95
CA ARG A 165 -6.45 -3.52 -13.43
C ARG A 165 -5.41 -3.22 -12.34
N LEU A 166 -5.51 -2.07 -11.68
CA LEU A 166 -4.61 -1.68 -10.61
C LEU A 166 -4.69 -2.63 -9.41
N ARG A 167 -5.91 -3.01 -9.02
CA ARG A 167 -6.14 -4.00 -7.97
C ARG A 167 -5.52 -5.37 -8.30
N SER A 168 -5.56 -5.78 -9.58
CA SER A 168 -5.06 -7.07 -10.06
C SER A 168 -3.61 -7.03 -10.52
N SER A 169 -2.96 -5.86 -10.52
CA SER A 169 -1.61 -5.69 -11.08
C SER A 169 -0.52 -6.40 -10.29
N ARG A 170 -0.80 -6.76 -9.04
CA ARG A 170 0.09 -7.56 -8.21
C ARG A 170 -0.60 -8.86 -7.82
N PRO A 171 -0.02 -10.01 -8.12
CA PRO A 171 -0.56 -11.31 -7.73
C PRO A 171 -0.84 -11.44 -6.23
N GLU A 172 -0.03 -10.78 -5.40
CA GLU A 172 -0.23 -10.72 -3.95
C GLU A 172 -1.49 -9.97 -3.51
N PHE A 173 -2.07 -9.12 -4.39
CA PHE A 173 -3.32 -8.39 -4.12
C PHE A 173 -4.56 -9.12 -4.64
N VAL A 174 -4.36 -10.09 -5.51
CA VAL A 174 -5.41 -10.99 -5.95
C VAL A 174 -5.33 -12.22 -5.06
N LYS A 175 -6.18 -12.29 -4.05
CA LYS A 175 -6.41 -13.60 -3.43
C LYS A 175 -6.89 -14.52 -4.54
N GLU A 176 -6.04 -15.43 -4.96
CA GLU A 176 -6.50 -16.56 -5.76
C GLU A 176 -7.64 -17.23 -4.97
N ASP A 177 -8.74 -17.55 -5.63
CA ASP A 177 -9.83 -18.31 -5.01
C ASP A 177 -9.19 -19.50 -4.25
N PRO A 178 -9.29 -19.58 -2.92
CA PRO A 178 -8.57 -20.57 -2.14
C PRO A 178 -8.85 -22.00 -2.57
N TYR A 179 -10.04 -22.24 -3.15
CA TYR A 179 -10.39 -23.51 -3.75
C TYR A 179 -9.58 -23.79 -5.02
N LYS A 180 -9.33 -22.76 -5.85
CA LYS A 180 -8.44 -22.89 -7.03
C LYS A 180 -6.99 -23.11 -6.64
N VAL A 181 -6.49 -22.44 -5.60
CA VAL A 181 -5.12 -22.64 -5.09
C VAL A 181 -4.90 -24.08 -4.68
N LEU A 182 -5.87 -24.71 -4.00
CA LEU A 182 -5.79 -26.10 -3.60
C LEU A 182 -6.21 -27.08 -4.71
N GLY A 183 -6.70 -26.60 -5.86
CA GLY A 183 -7.18 -27.44 -6.95
C GLY A 183 -8.44 -28.25 -6.59
N VAL A 184 -9.30 -27.69 -5.73
CA VAL A 184 -10.53 -28.32 -5.25
C VAL A 184 -11.75 -27.46 -5.60
N LYS A 185 -12.94 -28.01 -5.50
CA LYS A 185 -14.22 -27.33 -5.72
C LYS A 185 -14.81 -26.85 -4.40
N LYS A 186 -15.63 -25.79 -4.45
CA LYS A 186 -16.40 -25.32 -3.27
C LYS A 186 -17.34 -26.36 -2.68
N SER A 187 -17.82 -27.27 -3.55
CA SER A 187 -18.68 -28.41 -3.19
C SER A 187 -17.94 -29.56 -2.51
N ASP A 188 -16.61 -29.61 -2.58
CA ASP A 188 -15.85 -30.73 -2.05
C ASP A 188 -15.96 -30.80 -0.52
N ASN A 189 -15.94 -32.00 0.01
CA ASN A 189 -15.96 -32.21 1.44
C ASN A 189 -14.60 -31.85 2.09
N ILE A 190 -14.61 -31.61 3.39
CA ILE A 190 -13.42 -31.17 4.11
C ILE A 190 -12.29 -32.20 4.10
N THR A 191 -12.61 -33.49 4.01
CA THR A 191 -11.64 -34.56 3.97
C THR A 191 -10.80 -34.51 2.68
N ASP A 192 -11.46 -34.27 1.54
CA ASP A 192 -10.79 -34.15 0.23
C ASP A 192 -9.98 -32.86 0.15
N ILE A 193 -10.51 -31.76 0.67
CA ILE A 193 -9.80 -30.49 0.79
C ILE A 193 -8.53 -30.65 1.63
N LYS A 194 -8.61 -31.32 2.78
CA LYS A 194 -7.49 -31.61 3.66
C LYS A 194 -6.44 -32.52 3.00
N LYS A 195 -6.90 -33.48 2.19
CA LYS A 195 -6.00 -34.37 1.41
C LYS A 195 -5.24 -33.58 0.34
N ALA A 196 -5.93 -32.72 -0.40
CA ALA A 196 -5.31 -31.83 -1.40
C ALA A 196 -4.29 -30.90 -0.76
N TYR A 197 -4.67 -30.22 0.33
CA TYR A 197 -3.76 -29.37 1.11
C TYR A 197 -2.47 -30.11 1.52
N ARG A 198 -2.60 -31.27 2.17
CA ARG A 198 -1.44 -32.04 2.63
C ARG A 198 -0.51 -32.45 1.48
N SER A 199 -1.07 -32.82 0.34
CA SER A 199 -0.31 -33.18 -0.85
C SER A 199 0.50 -32.00 -1.39
N LEU A 200 -0.17 -30.83 -1.55
CA LEU A 200 0.45 -29.62 -2.06
C LEU A 200 1.48 -29.03 -1.08
N ALA A 201 1.17 -29.01 0.21
CA ALA A 201 2.07 -28.53 1.26
C ALA A 201 3.37 -29.36 1.32
N ARG A 202 3.25 -30.70 1.30
CA ARG A 202 4.42 -31.60 1.26
C ARG A 202 5.27 -31.37 0.01
N LYS A 203 4.65 -31.22 -1.15
CA LYS A 203 5.36 -31.03 -2.44
C LYS A 203 6.13 -29.71 -2.50
N ASN A 204 5.62 -28.66 -1.85
CA ASN A 204 6.20 -27.32 -1.90
C ASN A 204 6.93 -26.92 -0.60
N HIS A 205 7.08 -27.85 0.37
CA HIS A 205 7.79 -27.56 1.62
C HIS A 205 9.26 -27.23 1.34
N PRO A 206 9.80 -26.13 1.91
CA PRO A 206 11.19 -25.72 1.66
C PRO A 206 12.21 -26.82 1.95
N ASP A 207 12.02 -27.59 3.02
CA ASP A 207 12.93 -28.67 3.40
C ASP A 207 12.90 -29.83 2.41
N VAL A 208 11.74 -30.14 1.84
CA VAL A 208 11.61 -31.17 0.81
C VAL A 208 12.32 -30.74 -0.49
N ILE A 209 12.26 -29.45 -0.82
CA ILE A 209 12.97 -28.89 -1.97
C ILE A 209 14.48 -28.94 -1.75
N ARG A 210 14.96 -28.57 -0.56
CA ARG A 210 16.38 -28.67 -0.20
C ARG A 210 16.88 -30.12 -0.17
N ALA A 211 16.07 -31.05 0.35
CA ALA A 211 16.39 -32.48 0.39
C ALA A 211 16.54 -33.11 -1.01
N LYS A 212 15.98 -32.49 -2.05
CA LYS A 212 16.18 -32.88 -3.46
C LYS A 212 17.47 -32.33 -4.07
N GLY A 213 18.36 -31.72 -3.27
CA GLY A 213 19.63 -31.16 -3.74
C GLY A 213 19.51 -29.81 -4.44
N ILE A 214 18.35 -29.15 -4.37
CA ILE A 214 18.15 -27.83 -4.96
C ILE A 214 18.70 -26.78 -4.00
N THR A 215 19.78 -26.10 -4.40
CA THR A 215 20.47 -25.06 -3.62
C THR A 215 20.23 -23.65 -4.17
N ASP A 216 19.50 -23.51 -5.28
CA ASP A 216 19.17 -22.22 -5.88
C ASP A 216 18.20 -21.45 -4.99
N ASP A 217 18.67 -20.32 -4.45
CA ASP A 217 17.91 -19.45 -3.57
C ASP A 217 16.62 -18.92 -4.22
N SER A 218 16.60 -18.74 -5.52
CA SER A 218 15.41 -18.26 -6.26
C SER A 218 14.31 -19.33 -6.27
N ILE A 219 14.69 -20.59 -6.42
CA ILE A 219 13.78 -21.76 -6.42
C ILE A 219 13.27 -22.00 -4.99
N ILE A 220 14.16 -21.93 -4.00
CA ILE A 220 13.78 -22.07 -2.58
C ILE A 220 12.82 -20.98 -2.15
N ARG A 221 13.05 -19.72 -2.58
CA ARG A 221 12.16 -18.59 -2.28
C ARG A 221 10.78 -18.80 -2.91
N LYS A 222 10.71 -19.17 -4.20
CA LYS A 222 9.43 -19.46 -4.88
C LYS A 222 8.68 -20.61 -4.22
N ALA A 223 9.38 -21.65 -3.75
CA ALA A 223 8.77 -22.75 -3.03
C ALA A 223 8.19 -22.29 -1.69
N LYS A 224 8.89 -21.42 -0.95
CA LYS A 224 8.43 -20.83 0.30
C LYS A 224 7.18 -19.97 0.09
N GLU A 225 7.18 -19.11 -0.92
CA GLU A 225 6.03 -18.28 -1.28
C GLU A 225 4.82 -19.15 -1.64
N LYS A 226 5.03 -20.20 -2.45
CA LYS A 226 3.96 -21.12 -2.83
C LYS A 226 3.46 -21.96 -1.65
N PHE A 227 4.31 -22.37 -0.75
CA PHE A 227 3.94 -23.08 0.47
C PHE A 227 3.07 -22.19 1.37
N GLN A 228 3.44 -20.92 1.54
CA GLN A 228 2.64 -19.95 2.29
C GLN A 228 1.26 -19.74 1.67
N LEU A 229 1.19 -19.53 0.34
CA LEU A 229 -0.08 -19.39 -0.38
C LEU A 229 -1.01 -20.61 -0.17
N ILE A 230 -0.45 -21.83 -0.17
CA ILE A 230 -1.21 -23.06 0.07
C ILE A 230 -1.77 -23.11 1.51
N ASN A 231 -0.98 -22.69 2.51
CA ASN A 231 -1.41 -22.63 3.90
C ASN A 231 -2.53 -21.61 4.10
N ASP A 232 -2.33 -20.40 3.57
CA ASP A 232 -3.32 -19.31 3.67
C ASP A 232 -4.64 -19.71 3.00
N ALA A 233 -4.58 -20.37 1.85
CA ALA A 233 -5.76 -20.86 1.15
C ALA A 233 -6.52 -21.91 1.99
N TYR A 234 -5.82 -22.84 2.63
CA TYR A 234 -6.44 -23.85 3.47
C TYR A 234 -7.12 -23.22 4.69
N GLU A 235 -6.44 -22.30 5.39
CA GLU A 235 -7.02 -21.59 6.54
C GLU A 235 -8.26 -20.77 6.16
N GLN A 236 -8.23 -20.11 4.99
CA GLN A 236 -9.40 -19.40 4.48
C GLN A 236 -10.58 -20.33 4.23
N ILE A 237 -10.35 -21.49 3.64
CA ILE A 237 -11.42 -22.48 3.41
C ILE A 237 -12.00 -22.96 4.73
N LEU A 238 -11.18 -23.20 5.75
CA LEU A 238 -11.65 -23.57 7.08
C LEU A 238 -12.57 -22.49 7.67
N LYS A 239 -12.16 -21.22 7.59
CA LYS A 239 -12.96 -20.08 8.05
C LYS A 239 -14.31 -19.98 7.28
N ILE A 240 -14.27 -20.12 5.94
CA ILE A 240 -15.48 -20.09 5.10
C ILE A 240 -16.45 -21.21 5.46
N LYS A 241 -15.93 -22.40 5.77
CA LYS A 241 -16.73 -23.59 6.16
C LYS A 241 -17.10 -23.61 7.65
N GLY A 242 -16.68 -22.61 8.45
CA GLY A 242 -16.99 -22.53 9.89
C GLY A 242 -16.29 -23.61 10.74
N ILE A 243 -15.16 -24.13 10.26
CA ILE A 243 -14.40 -25.20 10.91
C ILE A 243 -13.21 -24.55 11.67
N LYS A 244 -13.11 -24.83 12.96
CA LYS A 244 -11.98 -24.42 13.80
C LYS A 244 -10.84 -25.43 13.74
#